data_69764d1cb2cfa0da0a298a77a3d0c58b
#
_entry.id   69764d1cb2cfa0da0a298a77a3d0c58b
#
_cell.length_a   1.000
_cell.length_b   1.000
_cell.length_c   1.000
_cell.angle_alpha   90.00
_cell.angle_beta   90.00
_cell.angle_gamma   90.00
#
_symmetry.space_group_name_H-M   'P 1'
#
loop_
_entity.id
_entity.type
_entity.pdbx_description
1 polymer ?
#
loop_
_entity_poly.entity_id
_entity_poly.type
_entity_poly.pdbx_seq_one_letter_code
_entity_poly.pdbx_strand_id
1 'polypeptide(L)'
;MNRFENKVVVITGAASGIGEATTRRIVSEGGKVVIADHSEKRAEQLANELMHAGADVRHVYFSATELQSCKELIDFSMNEYQRIDVLINNVGG
;
A
#
# COMPACT_ATOMS: atom_id res chain seq x y z
N MET A 1 -7.90 10.26 14.93
CA MET A 1 -7.88 11.36 13.97
C MET A 1 -7.83 10.85 12.55
N ASN A 2 -8.62 11.41 11.67
CA ASN A 2 -8.74 10.92 10.31
C ASN A 2 -7.97 11.79 9.32
N ARG A 3 -6.66 11.89 9.53
CA ARG A 3 -5.79 12.71 8.67
C ARG A 3 -5.80 12.29 7.22
N PHE A 4 -5.97 10.99 6.98
CA PHE A 4 -5.90 10.44 5.64
C PHE A 4 -7.26 10.05 5.09
N GLU A 5 -8.33 10.49 5.73
CA GLU A 5 -9.67 10.12 5.31
C GLU A 5 -9.88 10.42 3.83
N ASN A 6 -10.28 9.40 3.09
CA ASN A 6 -10.51 9.46 1.64
C ASN A 6 -9.24 9.71 0.81
N LYS A 7 -8.07 9.64 1.42
CA LYS A 7 -6.83 9.75 0.65
C LYS A 7 -6.36 8.37 0.22
N VAL A 8 -5.78 8.29 -0.97
CA VAL A 8 -5.22 7.06 -1.50
C VAL A 8 -3.70 7.14 -1.38
N VAL A 9 -3.14 6.23 -0.62
CA VAL A 9 -1.71 6.21 -0.34
C VAL A 9 -1.11 4.91 -0.87
N VAL A 10 -0.11 5.05 -1.73
CA VAL A 10 0.63 3.90 -2.27
C VAL A 10 1.92 3.77 -1.47
N ILE A 11 2.16 2.60 -0.89
CA ILE A 11 3.34 2.38 -0.05
C ILE A 11 4.12 1.20 -0.60
N THR A 12 5.38 1.44 -0.97
CA THR A 12 6.26 0.35 -1.38
C THR A 12 6.99 -0.21 -0.14
N GLY A 13 7.28 -1.51 -0.16
CA GLY A 13 7.83 -2.16 1.02
C GLY A 13 6.85 -2.16 2.18
N ALA A 14 5.56 -2.22 1.87
CA ALA A 14 4.50 -1.96 2.84
C ALA A 14 4.22 -3.11 3.79
N ALA A 15 4.73 -4.31 3.50
CA ALA A 15 4.32 -5.50 4.23
C ALA A 15 5.30 -5.93 5.31
N SER A 16 6.32 -5.15 5.59
CA SER A 16 7.28 -5.49 6.64
C SER A 16 7.94 -4.26 7.24
N GLY A 17 8.38 -4.37 8.47
CA GLY A 17 9.15 -3.35 9.16
C GLY A 17 8.42 -2.01 9.24
N ILE A 18 9.16 -0.95 8.90
CA ILE A 18 8.64 0.42 8.95
C ILE A 18 7.46 0.59 7.98
N GLY A 19 7.52 -0.08 6.83
CA GLY A 19 6.44 -0.01 5.85
C GLY A 19 5.12 -0.53 6.41
N GLU A 20 5.17 -1.65 7.12
CA GLU A 20 3.97 -2.20 7.73
C GLU A 20 3.43 -1.27 8.82
N ALA A 21 4.32 -0.72 9.66
CA ALA A 21 3.90 0.20 10.71
C ALA A 21 3.24 1.44 10.11
N THR A 22 3.82 1.97 9.03
CA THR A 22 3.27 3.12 8.32
C THR A 22 1.91 2.79 7.73
N THR A 23 1.78 1.62 7.11
CA THR A 23 0.51 1.17 6.53
C THR A 23 -0.58 1.12 7.59
N ARG A 24 -0.29 0.51 8.73
CA ARG A 24 -1.26 0.39 9.81
C ARG A 24 -1.67 1.76 10.36
N ARG A 25 -0.71 2.68 10.47
CA ARG A 25 -0.99 4.02 10.97
C ARG A 25 -1.92 4.78 10.01
N ILE A 26 -1.62 4.73 8.72
CA ILE A 26 -2.42 5.44 7.72
C ILE A 26 -3.83 4.89 7.66
N VAL A 27 -3.96 3.56 7.71
CA VAL A 27 -5.28 2.92 7.75
C VAL A 27 -6.05 3.35 8.98
N SER A 28 -5.38 3.46 10.13
CA SER A 28 -6.05 3.87 11.38
C SER A 28 -6.53 5.32 11.30
N GLU A 29 -5.98 6.10 10.38
CA GLU A 29 -6.39 7.50 10.18
C GLU A 29 -7.29 7.67 8.96
N GLY A 30 -7.91 6.60 8.51
CA GLY A 30 -8.93 6.64 7.47
C GLY A 30 -8.43 6.51 6.04
N GLY A 31 -7.14 6.26 5.85
CA GLY A 31 -6.56 6.17 4.52
C GLY A 31 -6.87 4.87 3.81
N LYS A 32 -6.90 4.94 2.48
CA LYS A 32 -6.96 3.79 1.60
C LYS A 32 -5.53 3.51 1.15
N VAL A 33 -5.09 2.28 1.26
CA VAL A 33 -3.69 1.96 1.00
C VAL A 33 -3.55 0.89 -0.07
N VAL A 34 -2.63 1.15 -1.01
CA VAL A 34 -2.16 0.12 -1.92
C VAL A 34 -0.86 -0.42 -1.31
N ILE A 35 -0.93 -1.66 -0.87
CA ILE A 35 0.18 -2.35 -0.22
C ILE A 35 1.04 -3.00 -1.28
N ALA A 36 2.18 -2.39 -1.58
CA ALA A 36 3.07 -2.86 -2.63
C ALA A 36 4.33 -3.46 -1.99
N ASP A 37 4.62 -4.71 -2.32
CA ASP A 37 5.75 -5.39 -1.71
C ASP A 37 6.26 -6.50 -2.63
N HIS A 38 7.53 -6.83 -2.51
CA HIS A 38 8.10 -7.92 -3.30
C HIS A 38 7.69 -9.29 -2.75
N SER A 39 7.20 -9.34 -1.53
CA SER A 39 6.64 -10.55 -0.96
C SER A 39 5.13 -10.53 -1.13
N GLU A 40 4.64 -11.21 -2.16
CA GLU A 40 3.21 -11.28 -2.41
C GLU A 40 2.45 -11.88 -1.23
N LYS A 41 3.06 -12.88 -0.59
CA LYS A 41 2.43 -13.55 0.53
C LYS A 41 2.23 -12.61 1.71
N ARG A 42 3.25 -11.83 2.05
CA ARG A 42 3.14 -10.88 3.16
C ARG A 42 2.15 -9.77 2.85
N ALA A 43 2.19 -9.28 1.61
CA ALA A 43 1.25 -8.24 1.19
C ALA A 43 -0.19 -8.72 1.30
N GLU A 44 -0.44 -9.94 0.84
CA GLU A 44 -1.78 -10.53 0.90
C GLU A 44 -2.22 -10.72 2.35
N GLN A 45 -1.33 -11.24 3.20
CA GLN A 45 -1.66 -11.45 4.61
C GLN A 45 -2.02 -10.16 5.31
N LEU A 46 -1.23 -9.12 5.09
CA LEU A 46 -1.49 -7.82 5.69
C LEU A 46 -2.80 -7.23 5.18
N ALA A 47 -3.02 -7.31 3.86
CA ALA A 47 -4.25 -6.79 3.27
C ALA A 47 -5.46 -7.51 3.83
N ASN A 48 -5.41 -8.83 3.94
CA ASN A 48 -6.52 -9.61 4.47
C ASN A 48 -6.81 -9.24 5.93
N GLU A 49 -5.78 -9.09 6.72
CA GLU A 49 -5.93 -8.70 8.13
C GLU A 49 -6.62 -7.34 8.24
N LEU A 50 -6.16 -6.37 7.44
CA LEU A 50 -6.71 -5.02 7.50
C LEU A 50 -8.13 -4.97 6.95
N MET A 51 -8.42 -5.73 5.90
CA MET A 51 -9.78 -5.79 5.36
C MET A 51 -10.75 -6.39 6.36
N HIS A 52 -10.34 -7.39 7.12
CA HIS A 52 -11.17 -7.97 8.18
C HIS A 52 -11.47 -6.93 9.27
N ALA A 53 -10.58 -5.97 9.45
CA ALA A 53 -10.79 -4.88 10.41
C ALA A 53 -11.56 -3.71 9.83
N GLY A 54 -12.01 -3.82 8.58
CA GLY A 54 -12.84 -2.79 7.96
C GLY A 54 -12.09 -1.80 7.08
N ALA A 55 -10.81 -2.02 6.84
CA ALA A 55 -10.01 -1.10 6.03
C ALA A 55 -10.24 -1.32 4.54
N ASP A 56 -10.05 -0.25 3.77
CA ASP A 56 -10.11 -0.30 2.31
C ASP A 56 -8.68 -0.33 1.80
N VAL A 57 -8.19 -1.51 1.48
CA VAL A 57 -6.81 -1.70 1.01
C VAL A 57 -6.78 -2.62 -0.20
N ARG A 58 -5.68 -2.51 -0.94
CA ARG A 58 -5.37 -3.43 -2.05
C ARG A 58 -3.93 -3.88 -1.88
N HIS A 59 -3.57 -5.00 -2.47
CA HIS A 59 -2.17 -5.44 -2.46
C HIS A 59 -1.72 -5.79 -3.87
N VAL A 60 -0.43 -5.62 -4.11
CA VAL A 60 0.15 -5.86 -5.43
C VAL A 60 1.64 -6.17 -5.28
N TYR A 61 2.16 -7.00 -6.17
CA TYR A 61 3.59 -7.26 -6.23
C TYR A 61 4.33 -6.00 -6.70
N PHE A 62 5.46 -5.74 -6.08
CA PHE A 62 6.33 -4.64 -6.49
C PHE A 62 7.78 -4.99 -6.23
N SER A 63 8.65 -4.78 -7.23
CA SER A 63 10.09 -4.93 -7.08
C SER A 63 10.77 -3.60 -7.38
N ALA A 64 11.54 -3.11 -6.42
CA ALA A 64 12.25 -1.84 -6.54
C ALA A 64 13.34 -1.89 -7.61
N THR A 65 13.75 -3.09 -8.02
CA THR A 65 14.83 -3.24 -9.02
C THR A 65 14.29 -3.33 -10.45
N GLU A 66 12.98 -3.32 -10.63
CA GLU A 66 12.36 -3.46 -11.95
C GLU A 66 11.58 -2.22 -12.33
N LEU A 67 12.00 -1.54 -13.40
CA LEU A 67 11.30 -0.35 -13.89
C LEU A 67 9.85 -0.65 -14.25
N GLN A 68 9.62 -1.81 -14.85
CA GLN A 68 8.27 -2.21 -15.24
C GLN A 68 7.35 -2.29 -14.03
N SER A 69 7.90 -2.69 -12.88
CA SER A 69 7.13 -2.82 -11.66
C SER A 69 6.57 -1.47 -11.19
N CYS A 70 7.35 -0.40 -11.36
CA CYS A 70 6.89 0.94 -11.00
C CYS A 70 5.68 1.35 -11.83
N LYS A 71 5.76 1.11 -13.14
CA LYS A 71 4.67 1.45 -14.04
C LYS A 71 3.42 0.63 -13.70
N GLU A 72 3.62 -0.66 -13.46
CA GLU A 72 2.51 -1.55 -13.11
C GLU A 72 1.84 -1.13 -11.81
N LEU A 73 2.64 -0.68 -10.84
CA LEU A 73 2.12 -0.22 -9.57
C LEU A 73 1.21 1.00 -9.74
N ILE A 74 1.67 1.97 -10.52
CA ILE A 74 0.88 3.18 -10.78
C ILE A 74 -0.40 2.83 -11.53
N ASP A 75 -0.29 2.02 -12.58
CA ASP A 75 -1.46 1.61 -13.36
C ASP A 75 -2.47 0.85 -12.50
N PHE A 76 -1.98 -0.06 -11.67
CA PHE A 76 -2.84 -0.82 -10.76
C PHE A 76 -3.59 0.11 -9.82
N SER A 77 -2.85 1.06 -9.21
CA SER A 77 -3.43 1.97 -8.22
C SER A 77 -4.48 2.88 -8.85
N MET A 78 -4.20 3.37 -10.05
CA MET A 78 -5.15 4.23 -10.76
C MET A 78 -6.39 3.45 -11.20
N ASN A 79 -6.22 2.17 -11.57
CA ASN A 79 -7.36 1.33 -11.91
C ASN A 79 -8.25 1.06 -10.72
N GLU A 80 -7.65 0.84 -9.55
CA GLU A 80 -8.40 0.49 -8.35
C GLU A 80 -9.09 1.68 -7.70
N TYR A 81 -8.42 2.83 -7.66
CA TYR A 81 -8.92 3.98 -6.91
C TYR A 81 -9.12 5.25 -7.73
N GLN A 82 -8.67 5.28 -8.98
CA GLN A 82 -8.76 6.42 -9.90
C GLN A 82 -8.03 7.66 -9.39
N ARG A 83 -7.18 7.51 -8.37
CA ARG A 83 -6.36 8.62 -7.85
C ARG A 83 -5.22 8.09 -7.01
N ILE A 84 -4.18 8.88 -6.86
CA ILE A 84 -3.09 8.64 -5.93
C ILE A 84 -2.80 9.98 -5.28
N ASP A 85 -2.98 10.06 -3.97
CA ASP A 85 -2.72 11.30 -3.24
C ASP A 85 -1.31 11.35 -2.69
N VAL A 86 -0.77 10.22 -2.27
CA VAL A 86 0.56 10.14 -1.66
C VAL A 86 1.24 8.86 -2.11
N LEU A 87 2.53 8.97 -2.42
CA LEU A 87 3.37 7.81 -2.70
C LEU A 87 4.48 7.78 -1.67
N ILE A 88 4.52 6.74 -0.86
CA ILE A 88 5.57 6.54 0.13
C ILE A 88 6.49 5.44 -0.36
N ASN A 89 7.71 5.83 -0.67
CA ASN A 89 8.71 4.88 -1.18
C ASN A 89 9.56 4.38 -0.03
N ASN A 90 9.20 3.25 0.52
CA ASN A 90 9.90 2.64 1.66
C ASN A 90 10.64 1.39 1.19
N VAL A 91 11.67 1.60 0.38
CA VAL A 91 12.49 0.51 -0.15
C VAL A 91 13.85 0.49 0.48
N GLY A 92 14.49 -0.62 0.40
CA GLY A 92 15.86 -0.74 0.82
C GLY A 92 16.01 -1.04 2.29
N GLY A 93 15.11 -1.68 2.81
CA GLY A 93 15.22 -2.11 4.19
C GLY A 93 16.26 -3.20 4.37
#